data_94cc292c8204830a28a11f52b36e4edc
#
_entry.id   94cc292c8204830a28a11f52b36e4edc
#
_cell.length_a   1.000
_cell.length_b   1.000
_cell.length_c   1.000
_cell.angle_alpha   90.00
_cell.angle_beta   90.00
_cell.angle_gamma   90.00
#
_symmetry.space_group_name_H-M   'P 1'
#
loop_
_entity.id
_entity.type
_entity.pdbx_description
1 polymer ?
#
loop_
_entity_poly.entity_id
_entity_poly.type
_entity_poly.pdbx_seq_one_letter_code
_entity_poly.pdbx_strand_id
1 'polypeptide(L)'
;MTSTIRIPMRAVAVSLVLLAILAPRPAGAQDPPPRIGPFVLDLHATKPRFPNDPLLAASRGLALAELPGSGLGVQVGVHVYPLRWRAVTFGAGGEVTFGQARETPPDGSKNIRATEERFASIAPQISFNFGTGNGWSYISGGIGPSVWSLIPAGQDAHPGDTDRLKTINYGGGARWFMKRHVGFSFDVRLYAINPGTPVVGLLGSPRTTLMVIGAGVSVK
;
A
#
# COMPACT_ATOMS: atom_id res chain seq x y z
N MET A 1 12.17 49.68 -53.63
CA MET A 1 12.72 49.79 -52.26
C MET A 1 12.85 48.38 -51.69
N THR A 2 14.01 47.77 -51.76
CA THR A 2 14.31 46.43 -51.29
C THR A 2 14.92 46.55 -49.90
N SER A 3 14.17 46.20 -48.86
CA SER A 3 14.65 46.17 -47.46
C SER A 3 15.43 44.90 -47.22
N THR A 4 16.74 45.03 -47.04
CA THR A 4 17.62 43.89 -46.70
C THR A 4 17.60 43.68 -45.18
N ILE A 5 16.92 42.61 -44.72
CA ILE A 5 16.89 42.24 -43.29
C ILE A 5 18.26 41.70 -42.91
N ARG A 6 19.04 42.47 -42.14
CA ARG A 6 20.30 42.01 -41.55
C ARG A 6 20.00 41.24 -40.25
N ILE A 7 20.10 39.92 -40.28
CA ILE A 7 20.02 39.07 -39.09
C ILE A 7 21.32 39.24 -38.31
N PRO A 8 21.30 39.64 -37.00
CA PRO A 8 22.50 39.83 -36.25
C PRO A 8 23.19 38.45 -36.04
N MET A 9 24.48 38.40 -36.35
CA MET A 9 25.33 37.19 -36.30
C MET A 9 25.29 36.48 -34.94
N ARG A 10 24.99 37.21 -33.85
CA ARG A 10 24.82 36.68 -32.51
C ARG A 10 23.56 35.82 -32.35
N ALA A 11 22.49 36.12 -33.05
CA ALA A 11 21.26 35.33 -33.05
C ALA A 11 21.43 33.96 -33.74
N VAL A 12 22.22 33.91 -34.82
CA VAL A 12 22.55 32.67 -35.54
C VAL A 12 23.42 31.75 -34.68
N ALA A 13 24.38 32.30 -33.94
CA ALA A 13 25.27 31.52 -33.06
C ALA A 13 24.52 30.89 -31.90
N VAL A 14 23.55 31.61 -31.28
CA VAL A 14 22.70 31.07 -30.18
C VAL A 14 21.78 29.98 -30.69
N SER A 15 21.19 30.15 -31.87
CA SER A 15 20.33 29.11 -32.47
C SER A 15 21.09 27.83 -32.84
N LEU A 16 22.31 27.92 -33.30
CA LEU A 16 23.17 26.75 -33.59
C LEU A 16 23.58 26.00 -32.33
N VAL A 17 23.85 26.69 -31.22
CA VAL A 17 24.16 26.07 -29.94
C VAL A 17 22.94 25.36 -29.35
N LEU A 18 21.74 25.95 -29.45
CA LEU A 18 20.51 25.28 -29.05
C LEU A 18 20.18 24.05 -29.89
N LEU A 19 20.42 24.09 -31.21
CA LEU A 19 20.22 22.93 -32.07
C LEU A 19 21.21 21.79 -31.78
N ALA A 20 22.44 22.12 -31.41
CA ALA A 20 23.43 21.12 -31.02
C ALA A 20 23.12 20.43 -29.68
N ILE A 21 22.41 21.12 -28.76
CA ILE A 21 21.95 20.54 -27.48
C ILE A 21 20.75 19.63 -27.69
N LEU A 22 19.92 19.90 -28.71
CA LEU A 22 18.73 19.13 -29.07
C LEU A 22 19.03 18.00 -30.08
N ALA A 23 20.25 17.90 -30.60
CA ALA A 23 20.62 16.80 -31.48
C ALA A 23 20.49 15.47 -30.72
N PRO A 24 19.71 14.50 -31.24
CA PRO A 24 19.63 13.18 -30.62
C PRO A 24 21.03 12.60 -30.57
N ARG A 25 21.55 12.40 -29.36
CA ARG A 25 22.78 11.63 -29.17
C ARG A 25 22.58 10.26 -29.81
N PRO A 26 23.52 9.73 -30.60
CA PRO A 26 23.41 8.37 -31.08
C PRO A 26 23.18 7.49 -29.85
N ALA A 27 22.04 6.83 -29.80
CA ALA A 27 21.74 5.83 -28.79
C ALA A 27 22.78 4.71 -29.00
N GLY A 28 23.90 4.80 -28.29
CA GLY A 28 24.76 3.64 -28.14
C GLY A 28 23.85 2.49 -27.71
N ALA A 29 24.05 1.30 -28.24
CA ALA A 29 23.29 0.12 -27.88
C ALA A 29 23.38 -0.05 -26.35
N GLN A 30 22.43 0.53 -25.62
CA GLN A 30 22.33 0.34 -24.20
C GLN A 30 21.87 -1.11 -23.99
N ASP A 31 22.58 -1.83 -23.15
CA ASP A 31 22.12 -3.14 -22.74
C ASP A 31 20.65 -3.08 -22.35
N PRO A 32 19.84 -4.03 -22.78
CA PRO A 32 18.43 -4.02 -22.44
C PRO A 32 18.27 -3.98 -20.91
N PRO A 33 17.36 -3.15 -20.39
CA PRO A 33 17.22 -2.98 -18.95
C PRO A 33 16.94 -4.34 -18.29
N PRO A 34 17.53 -4.60 -17.10
CA PRO A 34 17.42 -5.88 -16.43
C PRO A 34 15.93 -6.24 -16.20
N ARG A 35 15.63 -7.54 -16.33
CA ARG A 35 14.26 -8.04 -16.08
C ARG A 35 13.94 -7.95 -14.60
N ILE A 36 12.65 -7.79 -14.29
CA ILE A 36 12.11 -8.02 -12.94
C ILE A 36 12.44 -9.47 -12.58
N GLY A 37 13.10 -9.65 -11.46
CA GLY A 37 13.49 -10.84 -11.14
C GLY A 37 13.64 -11.60 -10.16
N PRO A 38 14.07 -12.85 -9.89
CA PRO A 38 13.08 -13.92 -9.93
C PRO A 38 12.11 -13.84 -8.76
N PHE A 39 12.48 -13.12 -7.69
CA PHE A 39 11.65 -12.92 -6.50
C PHE A 39 11.84 -11.52 -5.91
N VAL A 40 10.98 -11.15 -4.97
CA VAL A 40 11.15 -9.99 -4.09
C VAL A 40 10.58 -10.33 -2.71
N LEU A 41 11.24 -9.81 -1.70
CA LEU A 41 10.79 -9.77 -0.31
C LEU A 41 10.59 -8.29 0.06
N ASP A 42 9.41 -7.94 0.55
CA ASP A 42 9.06 -6.60 1.01
C ASP A 42 8.89 -6.60 2.52
N LEU A 43 9.43 -5.57 3.17
CA LEU A 43 9.19 -5.26 4.58
C LEU A 43 8.79 -3.79 4.69
N HIS A 44 7.56 -3.52 5.12
CA HIS A 44 7.01 -2.18 5.25
C HIS A 44 6.63 -1.87 6.70
N ALA A 45 6.96 -0.68 7.15
CA ALA A 45 6.21 -0.02 8.20
C ALA A 45 4.91 0.50 7.61
N THR A 46 3.80 0.32 8.30
CA THR A 46 2.47 0.65 7.77
C THR A 46 1.70 1.59 8.68
N LYS A 47 0.81 2.35 8.07
CA LYS A 47 -0.18 3.20 8.73
C LYS A 47 -1.58 2.74 8.33
N PRO A 48 -2.21 1.82 9.07
CA PRO A 48 -3.60 1.48 8.88
C PRO A 48 -4.49 2.67 9.22
N ARG A 49 -5.52 2.88 8.39
CA ARG A 49 -6.61 3.82 8.65
C ARG A 49 -7.86 3.02 8.93
N PHE A 50 -8.18 2.91 10.20
CA PHE A 50 -9.36 2.21 10.67
C PHE A 50 -10.61 3.02 10.36
N PRO A 51 -11.71 2.36 9.96
CA PRO A 51 -12.94 3.05 9.61
C PRO A 51 -13.62 3.62 10.83
N ASN A 52 -14.04 4.87 10.73
CA ASN A 52 -14.90 5.52 11.73
C ASN A 52 -16.38 5.25 11.38
N ASP A 53 -16.84 4.02 11.67
CA ASP A 53 -18.14 3.52 11.27
C ASP A 53 -19.11 3.47 12.46
N PRO A 54 -20.25 4.18 12.41
CA PRO A 54 -21.26 4.15 13.48
C PRO A 54 -21.82 2.75 13.77
N LEU A 55 -21.95 1.89 12.75
CA LEU A 55 -22.43 0.51 12.94
C LEU A 55 -21.41 -0.34 13.68
N LEU A 56 -20.12 -0.11 13.41
CA LEU A 56 -19.06 -0.76 14.15
C LEU A 56 -19.07 -0.32 15.62
N ALA A 57 -19.11 0.97 15.88
CA ALA A 57 -19.22 1.51 17.24
C ALA A 57 -20.42 0.90 17.99
N ALA A 58 -21.60 0.94 17.37
CA ALA A 58 -22.83 0.38 17.95
C ALA A 58 -22.70 -1.13 18.23
N SER A 59 -22.05 -1.90 17.34
CA SER A 59 -21.85 -3.35 17.52
C SER A 59 -21.00 -3.70 18.76
N ARG A 60 -20.26 -2.74 19.29
CA ARG A 60 -19.39 -2.89 20.48
C ARG A 60 -19.84 -2.03 21.67
N GLY A 61 -21.02 -1.37 21.57
CA GLY A 61 -21.52 -0.48 22.61
C GLY A 61 -20.60 0.72 22.86
N LEU A 62 -19.95 1.23 21.81
CA LEU A 62 -19.03 2.35 21.82
C LEU A 62 -19.66 3.60 21.23
N ALA A 63 -19.21 4.77 21.67
CA ALA A 63 -19.45 6.02 20.96
C ALA A 63 -18.50 6.14 19.76
N LEU A 64 -18.90 6.87 18.73
CA LEU A 64 -18.09 7.07 17.53
C LEU A 64 -16.71 7.70 17.86
N ALA A 65 -16.65 8.57 18.84
CA ALA A 65 -15.43 9.21 19.33
C ALA A 65 -14.46 8.24 20.07
N GLU A 66 -14.90 7.02 20.39
CA GLU A 66 -14.09 5.99 21.02
C GLU A 66 -13.37 5.09 19.99
N LEU A 67 -13.70 5.24 18.69
CA LEU A 67 -13.05 4.46 17.63
C LEU A 67 -11.69 5.04 17.28
N PRO A 68 -10.62 4.22 17.27
CA PRO A 68 -9.31 4.64 16.80
C PRO A 68 -9.34 4.95 15.29
N GLY A 69 -8.83 6.14 14.89
CA GLY A 69 -8.88 6.54 13.49
C GLY A 69 -7.68 6.07 12.67
N SER A 70 -6.51 5.92 13.28
CA SER A 70 -5.30 5.44 12.58
C SER A 70 -4.29 4.89 13.58
N GLY A 71 -3.45 3.98 13.09
CA GLY A 71 -2.46 3.31 13.92
C GLY A 71 -1.12 3.10 13.22
N LEU A 72 -0.36 2.20 13.78
CA LEU A 72 0.91 1.73 13.23
C LEU A 72 0.86 0.23 13.01
N GLY A 73 1.68 -0.25 12.08
CA GLY A 73 1.73 -1.67 11.78
C GLY A 73 2.97 -2.06 10.98
N VAL A 74 2.96 -3.31 10.56
CA VAL A 74 4.00 -3.91 9.74
C VAL A 74 3.37 -4.82 8.69
N GLN A 75 3.98 -4.86 7.51
CA GLN A 75 3.58 -5.71 6.41
C GLN A 75 4.81 -6.40 5.85
N VAL A 76 4.70 -7.71 5.65
CA VAL A 76 5.72 -8.53 5.00
C VAL A 76 5.09 -9.22 3.80
N GLY A 77 5.70 -9.05 2.64
CA GLY A 77 5.26 -9.66 1.39
C GLY A 77 6.39 -10.42 0.70
N VAL A 78 6.06 -11.52 0.06
CA VAL A 78 6.98 -12.26 -0.82
C VAL A 78 6.29 -12.55 -2.15
N HIS A 79 6.99 -12.30 -3.25
CA HIS A 79 6.49 -12.58 -4.59
C HIS A 79 7.58 -13.24 -5.43
N VAL A 80 7.17 -14.19 -6.27
CA VAL A 80 7.98 -14.79 -7.34
C VAL A 80 7.40 -14.39 -8.70
N TYR A 81 8.24 -14.28 -9.71
CA TYR A 81 7.90 -13.76 -11.03
C TYR A 81 8.11 -14.80 -12.12
N PRO A 82 7.21 -15.80 -12.24
CA PRO A 82 7.40 -16.92 -13.15
C PRO A 82 7.21 -16.58 -14.62
N LEU A 83 6.44 -15.56 -14.95
CA LEU A 83 6.03 -15.29 -16.32
C LEU A 83 6.14 -13.81 -16.66
N ARG A 84 6.69 -13.52 -17.83
CA ARG A 84 6.66 -12.20 -18.45
C ARG A 84 5.97 -12.28 -19.83
N TRP A 85 5.02 -11.40 -20.02
CA TRP A 85 4.36 -11.23 -21.30
C TRP A 85 4.42 -9.76 -21.72
N ARG A 86 5.20 -9.48 -22.79
CA ARG A 86 5.45 -8.11 -23.28
C ARG A 86 5.97 -7.18 -22.16
N ALA A 87 5.21 -6.14 -21.82
CA ALA A 87 5.54 -5.14 -20.81
C ALA A 87 5.11 -5.53 -19.40
N VAL A 88 4.38 -6.64 -19.23
CA VAL A 88 3.82 -7.08 -17.95
C VAL A 88 4.56 -8.30 -17.44
N THR A 89 4.98 -8.26 -16.18
CA THR A 89 5.50 -9.43 -15.46
C THR A 89 4.47 -9.88 -14.43
N PHE A 90 4.07 -11.14 -14.51
CA PHE A 90 3.12 -11.76 -13.60
C PHE A 90 3.86 -12.25 -12.36
N GLY A 91 3.30 -11.95 -11.19
CA GLY A 91 3.82 -12.43 -9.92
C GLY A 91 2.77 -13.22 -9.16
N ALA A 92 3.24 -14.20 -8.40
CA ALA A 92 2.48 -14.93 -7.42
C ALA A 92 3.21 -14.89 -6.08
N GLY A 93 2.48 -14.79 -4.98
CA GLY A 93 3.11 -14.65 -3.69
C GLY A 93 2.13 -14.69 -2.53
N GLY A 94 2.53 -14.07 -1.44
CA GLY A 94 1.70 -13.93 -0.25
C GLY A 94 2.12 -12.75 0.59
N GLU A 95 1.22 -12.32 1.44
CA GLU A 95 1.40 -11.17 2.30
C GLU A 95 0.84 -11.43 3.69
N VAL A 96 1.52 -10.92 4.69
CA VAL A 96 1.06 -10.88 6.08
C VAL A 96 1.10 -9.43 6.53
N THR A 97 0.01 -8.96 7.14
CA THR A 97 -0.12 -7.58 7.62
C THR A 97 -0.62 -7.60 9.06
N PHE A 98 0.00 -6.77 9.90
CA PHE A 98 -0.43 -6.49 11.27
C PHE A 98 -0.57 -4.99 11.44
N GLY A 99 -1.62 -4.56 12.14
CA GLY A 99 -1.87 -3.17 12.46
C GLY A 99 -2.54 -3.02 13.81
N GLN A 100 -2.22 -1.93 14.49
CA GLN A 100 -2.79 -1.60 15.80
C GLN A 100 -3.00 -0.10 15.88
N ALA A 101 -4.15 0.30 16.42
CA ALA A 101 -4.45 1.68 16.76
C ALA A 101 -4.94 1.75 18.21
N ARG A 102 -4.73 2.88 18.83
CA ARG A 102 -5.23 3.17 20.18
C ARG A 102 -5.78 4.58 20.21
N GLU A 103 -7.02 4.70 20.65
CA GLU A 103 -7.59 5.99 21.00
C GLU A 103 -7.46 6.19 22.52
N THR A 104 -6.88 7.34 22.90
CA THR A 104 -6.74 7.73 24.31
C THR A 104 -7.59 8.98 24.50
N PRO A 105 -8.59 8.93 25.39
CA PRO A 105 -9.47 10.08 25.63
C PRO A 105 -8.64 11.29 26.09
N PRO A 106 -9.05 12.52 25.73
CA PRO A 106 -8.47 13.74 26.30
C PRO A 106 -8.64 13.77 27.82
N ASP A 107 -7.67 14.33 28.52
CA ASP A 107 -7.71 14.49 29.97
C ASP A 107 -8.99 15.19 30.40
N GLY A 108 -9.71 14.60 31.38
CA GLY A 108 -10.98 15.13 31.87
C GLY A 108 -12.24 14.60 31.17
N SER A 109 -12.15 13.83 30.12
CA SER A 109 -13.26 13.19 29.42
C SER A 109 -13.77 11.97 30.21
N LYS A 110 -14.74 12.16 31.09
CA LYS A 110 -15.28 11.08 31.93
C LYS A 110 -16.10 10.02 31.16
N ASN A 111 -16.51 10.31 29.92
CA ASN A 111 -17.46 9.51 29.14
C ASN A 111 -16.88 8.85 27.90
N ILE A 112 -15.58 9.00 27.64
CA ILE A 112 -14.91 8.40 26.48
C ILE A 112 -13.91 7.37 27.02
N ARG A 113 -14.03 6.12 26.60
CA ARG A 113 -13.12 5.02 26.99
C ARG A 113 -11.93 4.94 26.05
N ALA A 114 -10.76 4.66 26.58
CA ALA A 114 -9.64 4.26 25.74
C ALA A 114 -10.00 2.97 25.02
N THR A 115 -9.74 2.90 23.72
CA THR A 115 -10.08 1.74 22.89
C THR A 115 -8.87 1.34 22.08
N GLU A 116 -8.63 0.04 21.99
CA GLU A 116 -7.58 -0.54 21.17
C GLU A 116 -8.19 -1.33 20.02
N GLU A 117 -7.72 -1.07 18.80
CA GLU A 117 -8.16 -1.75 17.60
C GLU A 117 -6.95 -2.47 16.99
N ARG A 118 -7.13 -3.75 16.67
CA ARG A 118 -6.09 -4.60 16.09
C ARG A 118 -6.60 -5.25 14.82
N PHE A 119 -5.71 -5.38 13.86
CA PHE A 119 -5.96 -6.06 12.60
C PHE A 119 -4.79 -6.96 12.25
N ALA A 120 -5.08 -8.18 11.83
CA ALA A 120 -4.11 -9.11 11.27
C ALA A 120 -4.71 -9.79 10.04
N SER A 121 -3.92 -9.94 8.98
CA SER A 121 -4.35 -10.60 7.74
C SER A 121 -3.23 -11.41 7.14
N ILE A 122 -3.57 -12.54 6.54
CA ILE A 122 -2.68 -13.33 5.69
C ILE A 122 -3.43 -13.70 4.41
N ALA A 123 -2.80 -13.48 3.25
CA ALA A 123 -3.41 -13.81 1.97
C ALA A 123 -2.38 -14.19 0.92
N PRO A 124 -2.62 -15.28 0.15
CA PRO A 124 -1.97 -15.47 -1.13
C PRO A 124 -2.35 -14.34 -2.08
N GLN A 125 -1.42 -13.97 -2.97
CA GLN A 125 -1.58 -12.84 -3.87
C GLN A 125 -1.16 -13.17 -5.30
N ILE A 126 -1.79 -12.50 -6.24
CA ILE A 126 -1.32 -12.36 -7.62
C ILE A 126 -0.98 -10.90 -7.88
N SER A 127 0.02 -10.65 -8.73
CA SER A 127 0.42 -9.29 -9.09
C SER A 127 0.71 -9.14 -10.57
N PHE A 128 0.45 -7.95 -11.08
CA PHE A 128 0.82 -7.48 -12.42
C PHE A 128 1.84 -6.36 -12.23
N ASN A 129 3.02 -6.54 -12.79
CA ASN A 129 4.17 -5.69 -12.55
C ASN A 129 4.63 -5.05 -13.85
N PHE A 130 4.92 -3.74 -13.81
CA PHE A 130 5.20 -2.88 -14.96
C PHE A 130 6.52 -2.14 -14.73
N GLY A 131 7.53 -2.40 -15.53
CA GLY A 131 8.83 -1.75 -15.43
C GLY A 131 10.00 -2.68 -15.68
N THR A 132 11.10 -2.43 -15.00
CA THR A 132 12.36 -3.14 -15.16
C THR A 132 12.92 -3.63 -13.83
N GLY A 133 13.99 -4.42 -13.86
CA GLY A 133 14.65 -4.87 -12.63
C GLY A 133 15.22 -3.74 -11.76
N ASN A 134 15.40 -2.53 -12.28
CA ASN A 134 15.84 -1.37 -11.50
C ASN A 134 14.70 -0.64 -10.77
N GLY A 135 13.47 -0.84 -11.24
CA GLY A 135 12.28 -0.29 -10.61
C GLY A 135 11.03 -0.65 -11.39
N TRP A 136 9.96 -0.94 -10.65
CA TRP A 136 8.66 -1.27 -11.24
C TRP A 136 7.52 -0.88 -10.33
N SER A 137 6.40 -0.53 -10.93
CA SER A 137 5.11 -0.41 -10.26
C SER A 137 4.34 -1.73 -10.37
N TYR A 138 3.39 -1.91 -9.48
CA TYR A 138 2.55 -3.10 -9.49
C TYR A 138 1.13 -2.80 -9.01
N ILE A 139 0.22 -3.64 -9.46
CA ILE A 139 -1.09 -3.84 -8.85
C ILE A 139 -1.17 -5.30 -8.40
N SER A 140 -1.77 -5.54 -7.26
CA SER A 140 -1.91 -6.90 -6.71
C SER A 140 -3.21 -7.06 -5.97
N GLY A 141 -3.62 -8.31 -5.80
CA GLY A 141 -4.77 -8.66 -5.01
C GLY A 141 -4.73 -10.09 -4.54
N GLY A 142 -5.47 -10.34 -3.47
CA GLY A 142 -5.54 -11.65 -2.86
C GLY A 142 -6.79 -11.84 -2.02
N ILE A 143 -7.02 -13.07 -1.60
CA ILE A 143 -8.13 -13.45 -0.74
C ILE A 143 -7.57 -14.33 0.37
N GLY A 144 -7.86 -13.96 1.62
CA GLY A 144 -7.41 -14.73 2.77
C GLY A 144 -8.21 -14.41 4.03
N PRO A 145 -7.90 -15.06 5.14
CA PRO A 145 -8.49 -14.73 6.43
C PRO A 145 -7.86 -13.47 7.03
N SER A 146 -8.67 -12.72 7.75
CA SER A 146 -8.22 -11.70 8.70
C SER A 146 -8.87 -11.88 10.06
N VAL A 147 -8.21 -11.36 11.08
CA VAL A 147 -8.75 -11.20 12.43
C VAL A 147 -8.78 -9.72 12.74
N TRP A 148 -9.89 -9.25 13.25
CA TRP A 148 -10.08 -7.86 13.61
C TRP A 148 -10.74 -7.76 14.97
N SER A 149 -10.13 -7.03 15.89
CA SER A 149 -10.63 -6.85 17.24
C SER A 149 -10.70 -5.38 17.63
N LEU A 150 -11.73 -5.03 18.41
CA LEU A 150 -11.97 -3.71 18.94
C LEU A 150 -12.23 -3.85 20.44
N ILE A 151 -11.25 -3.50 21.26
CA ILE A 151 -11.22 -3.81 22.69
C ILE A 151 -11.25 -2.51 23.51
N PRO A 152 -12.36 -2.18 24.16
CA PRO A 152 -12.44 -1.06 25.11
C PRO A 152 -11.60 -1.36 26.36
N ALA A 153 -10.98 -0.32 26.92
CA ALA A 153 -10.17 -0.47 28.13
C ALA A 153 -11.00 -1.04 29.30
N GLY A 154 -10.44 -2.03 29.98
CA GLY A 154 -11.07 -2.73 31.10
C GLY A 154 -12.16 -3.73 30.70
N GLN A 155 -12.27 -4.06 29.40
CA GLN A 155 -13.15 -5.10 28.90
C GLN A 155 -12.35 -6.21 28.21
N ASP A 156 -12.91 -7.41 28.19
CA ASP A 156 -12.40 -8.51 27.39
C ASP A 156 -12.74 -8.31 25.91
N ALA A 157 -11.98 -8.98 25.03
CA ALA A 157 -12.27 -8.98 23.62
C ALA A 157 -13.66 -9.57 23.36
N HIS A 158 -14.40 -8.94 22.42
CA HIS A 158 -15.70 -9.45 22.01
C HIS A 158 -15.55 -10.88 21.46
N PRO A 159 -16.44 -11.84 21.80
CA PRO A 159 -16.31 -13.22 21.34
C PRO A 159 -16.17 -13.37 19.82
N GLY A 160 -16.85 -12.50 19.04
CA GLY A 160 -16.74 -12.47 17.57
C GLY A 160 -15.42 -11.92 17.05
N ASP A 161 -14.56 -11.33 17.89
CA ASP A 161 -13.26 -10.80 17.47
C ASP A 161 -12.20 -11.90 17.23
N THR A 162 -12.51 -13.14 17.58
CA THR A 162 -11.66 -14.32 17.28
C THR A 162 -12.00 -14.94 15.93
N ASP A 163 -13.07 -14.51 15.28
CA ASP A 163 -13.52 -15.04 14.00
C ASP A 163 -12.49 -14.75 12.89
N ARG A 164 -12.26 -15.75 12.05
CA ARG A 164 -11.48 -15.60 10.84
C ARG A 164 -12.38 -15.07 9.72
N LEU A 165 -12.36 -13.77 9.52
CA LEU A 165 -13.19 -13.10 8.53
C LEU A 165 -12.59 -13.24 7.13
N LYS A 166 -13.38 -13.71 6.16
CA LYS A 166 -12.96 -13.72 4.76
C LYS A 166 -12.70 -12.28 4.29
N THR A 167 -11.50 -12.03 3.81
CA THR A 167 -11.05 -10.70 3.41
C THR A 167 -10.49 -10.74 2.01
N ILE A 168 -10.91 -9.80 1.18
CA ILE A 168 -10.30 -9.52 -0.12
C ILE A 168 -9.38 -8.33 0.08
N ASN A 169 -8.11 -8.47 -0.26
CA ASN A 169 -7.20 -7.34 -0.31
C ASN A 169 -6.84 -7.02 -1.77
N TYR A 170 -6.68 -5.76 -2.06
CA TYR A 170 -6.24 -5.27 -3.36
C TYR A 170 -5.55 -3.92 -3.20
N GLY A 171 -4.60 -3.67 -4.07
CA GLY A 171 -3.82 -2.44 -3.98
C GLY A 171 -2.72 -2.39 -5.01
N GLY A 172 -1.76 -1.52 -4.76
CA GLY A 172 -0.61 -1.37 -5.63
C GLY A 172 0.44 -0.46 -5.03
N GLY A 173 1.58 -0.47 -5.68
CA GLY A 173 2.72 0.28 -5.21
C GLY A 173 3.83 0.35 -6.24
N ALA A 174 4.99 0.74 -5.76
CA ALA A 174 6.18 0.80 -6.59
C ALA A 174 7.44 0.45 -5.78
N ARG A 175 8.44 -0.06 -6.48
CA ARG A 175 9.75 -0.43 -5.96
C ARG A 175 10.83 0.24 -6.76
N TRP A 176 11.84 0.79 -6.09
CA TRP A 176 13.02 1.43 -6.71
C TRP A 176 14.28 0.84 -6.10
N PHE A 177 15.09 0.18 -6.90
CA PHE A 177 16.32 -0.46 -6.47
C PHE A 177 17.51 0.48 -6.69
N MET A 178 17.98 1.08 -5.61
CA MET A 178 19.18 1.93 -5.60
C MET A 178 20.48 1.09 -5.63
N LYS A 179 20.41 -0.15 -5.15
CA LYS A 179 21.49 -1.14 -5.21
C LYS A 179 20.98 -2.39 -5.92
N ARG A 180 21.92 -3.26 -6.32
CA ARG A 180 21.58 -4.49 -7.06
C ARG A 180 20.47 -5.31 -6.41
N HIS A 181 20.45 -5.41 -5.09
CA HIS A 181 19.53 -6.28 -4.36
C HIS A 181 18.62 -5.55 -3.37
N VAL A 182 18.87 -4.27 -3.07
CA VAL A 182 18.13 -3.53 -2.04
C VAL A 182 17.54 -2.26 -2.63
N GLY A 183 16.27 -2.05 -2.38
CA GLY A 183 15.52 -0.89 -2.84
C GLY A 183 14.54 -0.37 -1.79
N PHE A 184 13.99 0.77 -2.09
CA PHE A 184 12.85 1.37 -1.38
C PHE A 184 11.55 0.94 -2.05
N SER A 185 10.49 0.80 -1.26
CA SER A 185 9.16 0.51 -1.77
C SER A 185 8.07 1.24 -1.01
N PHE A 186 6.95 1.39 -1.71
CA PHE A 186 5.74 2.02 -1.22
C PHE A 186 4.54 1.21 -1.70
N ASP A 187 3.54 1.01 -0.82
CA ASP A 187 2.32 0.25 -1.11
C ASP A 187 1.09 0.98 -0.52
N VAL A 188 -0.02 0.94 -1.23
CA VAL A 188 -1.35 1.33 -0.73
C VAL A 188 -2.30 0.18 -0.97
N ARG A 189 -2.95 -0.26 0.08
CA ARG A 189 -3.78 -1.46 0.07
C ARG A 189 -5.11 -1.27 0.78
N LEU A 190 -6.14 -1.83 0.19
CA LEU A 190 -7.50 -1.89 0.74
C LEU A 190 -7.82 -3.32 1.13
N TYR A 191 -8.37 -3.49 2.32
CA TYR A 191 -8.86 -4.78 2.84
C TYR A 191 -10.37 -4.70 2.99
N ALA A 192 -11.10 -5.35 2.09
CA ALA A 192 -12.54 -5.50 2.19
C ALA A 192 -12.86 -6.72 3.06
N ILE A 193 -13.27 -6.45 4.29
CA ILE A 193 -13.48 -7.44 5.36
C ILE A 193 -14.96 -7.79 5.40
N ASN A 194 -15.27 -9.08 5.34
CA ASN A 194 -16.64 -9.56 5.48
C ASN A 194 -17.19 -9.32 6.90
N PRO A 195 -18.51 -9.24 7.05
CA PRO A 195 -19.14 -9.12 8.38
C PRO A 195 -18.76 -10.27 9.30
N GLY A 196 -18.61 -9.97 10.59
CA GLY A 196 -18.48 -11.00 11.63
C GLY A 196 -19.81 -11.68 11.94
N THR A 197 -19.74 -12.87 12.52
CA THR A 197 -20.91 -13.65 12.91
C THR A 197 -21.54 -13.04 14.17
N PRO A 198 -22.86 -12.78 14.19
CA PRO A 198 -23.54 -12.40 15.42
C PRO A 198 -23.44 -13.52 16.47
N VAL A 199 -23.18 -13.16 17.71
CA VAL A 199 -23.23 -14.06 18.86
C VAL A 199 -24.50 -13.76 19.64
N VAL A 200 -25.05 -14.74 20.39
CA VAL A 200 -26.30 -14.57 21.13
C VAL A 200 -26.26 -13.29 21.99
N GLY A 201 -27.18 -12.37 21.69
CA GLY A 201 -27.27 -11.07 22.37
C GLY A 201 -26.29 -9.99 21.94
N LEU A 202 -25.37 -10.28 20.96
CA LEU A 202 -24.37 -9.35 20.50
C LEU A 202 -24.37 -9.26 18.97
N LEU A 203 -24.27 -8.06 18.43
CA LEU A 203 -24.19 -7.83 16.98
C LEU A 203 -22.81 -8.21 16.45
N GLY A 204 -22.78 -8.87 15.29
CA GLY A 204 -21.56 -9.08 14.53
C GLY A 204 -20.97 -7.74 14.02
N SER A 205 -19.68 -7.70 13.74
CA SER A 205 -19.07 -6.53 13.08
C SER A 205 -19.67 -6.33 11.69
N PRO A 206 -19.90 -5.09 11.26
CA PRO A 206 -20.40 -4.81 9.91
C PRO A 206 -19.34 -5.12 8.86
N ARG A 207 -19.76 -5.20 7.59
CA ARG A 207 -18.81 -5.21 6.47
C ARG A 207 -18.02 -3.89 6.47
N THR A 208 -16.72 -3.97 6.38
CA THR A 208 -15.88 -2.78 6.44
C THR A 208 -14.73 -2.83 5.47
N THR A 209 -14.12 -1.68 5.19
CA THR A 209 -12.92 -1.54 4.38
C THR A 209 -11.85 -0.81 5.16
N LEU A 210 -10.72 -1.48 5.38
CA LEU A 210 -9.53 -0.91 6.00
C LEU A 210 -8.55 -0.49 4.91
N MET A 211 -8.02 0.73 4.98
CA MET A 211 -6.93 1.20 4.13
C MET A 211 -5.60 1.14 4.89
N VAL A 212 -4.59 0.59 4.25
CA VAL A 212 -3.22 0.51 4.80
C VAL A 212 -2.26 1.17 3.81
N ILE A 213 -1.48 2.12 4.30
CA ILE A 213 -0.40 2.77 3.54
C ILE A 213 0.90 2.27 4.14
N GLY A 214 1.80 1.75 3.30
CA GLY A 214 3.07 1.18 3.69
C GLY A 214 4.25 1.79 2.95
N ALA A 215 5.37 1.87 3.63
CA ALA A 215 6.66 2.23 3.05
C ALA A 215 7.77 1.44 3.71
N GLY A 216 8.81 1.08 2.95
CA GLY A 216 9.88 0.28 3.50
C GLY A 216 10.92 -0.17 2.48
N VAL A 217 11.43 -1.36 2.70
CA VAL A 217 12.55 -1.92 1.96
C VAL A 217 12.10 -3.15 1.18
N SER A 218 12.59 -3.26 -0.05
CA SER A 218 12.46 -4.45 -0.89
C SER A 218 13.83 -5.07 -1.14
N VAL A 219 13.89 -6.40 -1.09
CA VAL A 219 15.09 -7.20 -1.39
C VAL A 219 14.76 -8.19 -2.50
N LYS A 220 15.64 -8.29 -3.52
CA LYS A 220 15.51 -9.21 -4.68
C LYS A 220 16.76 -10.02 -4.92
#